data_a0adaea760da60f2dd15ddfab8065b9a
#
_entry.id   a0adaea760da60f2dd15ddfab8065b9a
#
_cell.length_a   1.000
_cell.length_b   1.000
_cell.length_c   1.000
_cell.angle_alpha   90.00
_cell.angle_beta   90.00
_cell.angle_gamma   90.00
#
_symmetry.space_group_name_H-M   'P 1'
#
loop_
_entity.id
_entity.type
_entity.pdbx_description
1 polymer ?
#
loop_
_entity_poly.entity_id
_entity_poly.type
_entity_poly.pdbx_seq_one_letter_code
_entity_poly.pdbx_strand_id
1 'polypeptide(L)'
;AYEDFITYLFASFPTLFMVGYPTLFILETAVMYVYVYSWDPLNKANKKGRHIVTGVILNILGLSLLVALDGPATFMQTPPKPLNELMNIGEWAKIANSAWMPLNYHRLVGNGTFGGYMVCVIGAYMYLWSDKKEDREYYDWVGYIGNLIGVAIMLPLPAMGYIFVREIYQYDATIGMYIMSDRESMFMLVQGLLVGTMFSASNIYMWVSMKRIENAERFFPAMKFGFVLIIIAATIWFTPRRFFATMMPEPGMDSAMVLPDNLAFLALMVSKNTAAFCLVTVTFINYIFYTIATKTGKVAYGKINPLGPYVLIFLGFADIWLMSWMGTIRSLSRMNWHIYKVFKDVTPEKFAPTLAESGFHVTTIVWTFFVLMTAIIWIGIKYPKTKKKEAQPTAVPQMAE
;
A
#
# COMPACT_ATOMS: atom_id res chain seq x y z
N ALA A 1 -12.07 -11.46 -23.53
CA ALA A 1 -11.69 -12.80 -23.18
C ALA A 1 -12.71 -13.47 -22.29
N TYR A 2 -13.52 -12.70 -21.60
CA TYR A 2 -14.52 -13.17 -20.65
C TYR A 2 -15.83 -12.41 -20.85
N GLU A 3 -16.33 -12.42 -22.07
CA GLU A 3 -17.52 -11.63 -22.46
C GLU A 3 -18.73 -11.93 -21.56
N ASP A 4 -19.03 -13.21 -21.37
CA ASP A 4 -20.14 -13.64 -20.51
C ASP A 4 -19.96 -13.18 -19.06
N PHE A 5 -18.75 -13.26 -18.54
CA PHE A 5 -18.43 -12.81 -17.19
C PHE A 5 -18.59 -11.30 -17.04
N ILE A 6 -18.05 -10.52 -18.00
CA ILE A 6 -18.15 -9.06 -17.99
C ILE A 6 -19.60 -8.64 -18.11
N THR A 7 -20.36 -9.26 -19.01
CA THR A 7 -21.81 -9.01 -19.18
C THR A 7 -22.56 -9.29 -17.88
N TYR A 8 -22.27 -10.42 -17.22
CA TYR A 8 -22.87 -10.75 -15.94
C TYR A 8 -22.52 -9.74 -14.84
N LEU A 9 -21.27 -9.30 -14.79
CA LEU A 9 -20.79 -8.33 -13.81
C LEU A 9 -21.45 -6.96 -14.01
N PHE A 10 -21.53 -6.48 -15.25
CA PHE A 10 -22.24 -5.22 -15.58
C PHE A 10 -23.73 -5.29 -15.29
N ALA A 11 -24.37 -6.42 -15.60
CA ALA A 11 -25.77 -6.66 -15.24
C ALA A 11 -25.99 -6.73 -13.72
N SER A 12 -24.98 -7.14 -12.97
CA SER A 12 -25.04 -7.19 -11.50
C SER A 12 -24.88 -5.81 -10.85
N PHE A 13 -24.18 -4.88 -11.49
CA PHE A 13 -23.85 -3.55 -10.96
C PHE A 13 -24.06 -2.43 -11.99
N PRO A 14 -25.26 -2.31 -12.58
CA PRO A 14 -25.49 -1.37 -13.67
C PRO A 14 -25.35 0.09 -13.24
N THR A 15 -25.89 0.48 -12.08
CA THR A 15 -25.81 1.85 -11.60
C THR A 15 -24.38 2.24 -11.24
N LEU A 16 -23.65 1.32 -10.61
CA LEU A 16 -22.25 1.56 -10.22
C LEU A 16 -21.36 1.79 -11.45
N PHE A 17 -21.42 0.89 -12.45
CA PHE A 17 -20.50 0.96 -13.58
C PHE A 17 -20.90 2.01 -14.63
N MET A 18 -22.21 2.27 -14.83
CA MET A 18 -22.66 3.22 -15.84
C MET A 18 -22.72 4.66 -15.33
N VAL A 19 -22.95 4.88 -14.05
CA VAL A 19 -23.14 6.21 -13.47
C VAL A 19 -22.16 6.49 -12.33
N GLY A 20 -22.13 5.65 -11.31
CA GLY A 20 -21.42 5.91 -10.07
C GLY A 20 -19.92 6.06 -10.28
N TYR A 21 -19.29 5.05 -10.85
CA TYR A 21 -17.85 5.03 -11.08
C TYR A 21 -17.38 6.12 -12.05
N PRO A 22 -18.00 6.29 -13.25
CA PRO A 22 -17.59 7.36 -14.17
C PRO A 22 -17.74 8.76 -13.56
N THR A 23 -18.83 9.00 -12.84
CA THR A 23 -19.07 10.30 -12.20
C THR A 23 -17.99 10.60 -11.14
N LEU A 24 -17.71 9.66 -10.25
CA LEU A 24 -16.65 9.82 -9.23
C LEU A 24 -15.28 10.05 -9.88
N PHE A 25 -14.96 9.31 -10.95
CA PHE A 25 -13.70 9.44 -11.67
C PHE A 25 -13.54 10.82 -12.34
N ILE A 26 -14.60 11.33 -12.98
CA ILE A 26 -14.60 12.67 -13.58
C ILE A 26 -14.43 13.74 -12.50
N LEU A 27 -15.16 13.63 -11.38
CA LEU A 27 -15.05 14.58 -10.27
C LEU A 27 -13.64 14.56 -9.63
N GLU A 28 -13.08 13.36 -9.39
CA GLU A 28 -11.71 13.23 -8.86
C GLU A 28 -10.70 13.89 -9.80
N THR A 29 -10.80 13.59 -11.11
CA THR A 29 -9.94 14.17 -12.13
C THR A 29 -10.04 15.70 -12.14
N ALA A 30 -11.26 16.25 -12.14
CA ALA A 30 -11.47 17.70 -12.14
C ALA A 30 -10.86 18.36 -10.88
N VAL A 31 -11.10 17.78 -9.69
CA VAL A 31 -10.53 18.30 -8.44
C VAL A 31 -9.01 18.14 -8.40
N MET A 32 -8.45 17.09 -9.00
CA MET A 32 -7.00 16.91 -9.13
C MET A 32 -6.37 18.04 -9.97
N TYR A 33 -6.98 18.43 -11.08
CA TYR A 33 -6.54 19.59 -11.87
C TYR A 33 -6.60 20.88 -11.03
N VAL A 34 -7.72 21.10 -10.32
CA VAL A 34 -7.83 22.28 -9.42
C VAL A 34 -6.73 22.26 -8.36
N TYR A 35 -6.47 21.11 -7.75
CA TYR A 35 -5.44 20.94 -6.73
C TYR A 35 -4.04 21.32 -7.26
N VAL A 36 -3.66 20.78 -8.42
CA VAL A 36 -2.34 21.04 -9.02
C VAL A 36 -2.19 22.48 -9.45
N TYR A 37 -3.13 23.04 -10.21
CA TYR A 37 -3.00 24.39 -10.77
C TYR A 37 -3.30 25.52 -9.79
N SER A 38 -3.96 25.24 -8.66
CA SER A 38 -4.21 26.24 -7.62
C SER A 38 -3.03 26.44 -6.65
N TRP A 39 -1.99 25.59 -6.72
CA TRP A 39 -0.85 25.67 -5.79
C TRP A 39 -0.20 27.04 -5.75
N ASP A 40 0.33 27.50 -6.88
CA ASP A 40 1.04 28.77 -6.95
C ASP A 40 0.16 30.00 -6.67
N PRO A 41 -1.05 30.13 -7.27
CA PRO A 41 -1.94 31.25 -6.97
C PRO A 41 -2.35 31.32 -5.50
N LEU A 42 -2.69 30.20 -4.88
CA LEU A 42 -3.12 30.16 -3.49
C LEU A 42 -1.96 30.37 -2.50
N ASN A 43 -0.76 29.89 -2.84
CA ASN A 43 0.43 30.14 -2.04
C ASN A 43 0.83 31.61 -2.06
N LYS A 44 0.86 32.25 -3.24
CA LYS A 44 1.12 33.69 -3.40
C LYS A 44 0.08 34.56 -2.67
N ALA A 45 -1.19 34.14 -2.68
CA ALA A 45 -2.28 34.80 -1.98
C ALA A 45 -2.33 34.50 -0.46
N ASN A 46 -1.39 33.71 0.08
CA ASN A 46 -1.36 33.22 1.46
C ASN A 46 -2.65 32.48 1.90
N LYS A 47 -3.31 31.81 0.95
CA LYS A 47 -4.57 31.06 1.17
C LYS A 47 -4.34 29.56 1.24
N LYS A 48 -3.31 29.12 1.96
CA LYS A 48 -2.91 27.70 2.10
C LYS A 48 -4.05 26.79 2.57
N GLY A 49 -4.93 27.28 3.45
CA GLY A 49 -6.08 26.52 3.93
C GLY A 49 -7.02 26.07 2.82
N ARG A 50 -7.26 26.90 1.78
CA ARG A 50 -8.08 26.53 0.62
C ARG A 50 -7.45 25.39 -0.17
N HIS A 51 -6.14 25.42 -0.36
CA HIS A 51 -5.42 24.33 -1.03
C HIS A 51 -5.50 23.01 -0.24
N ILE A 52 -5.36 23.07 1.09
CA ILE A 52 -5.54 21.89 1.96
C ILE A 52 -6.95 21.32 1.83
N VAL A 53 -7.99 22.17 1.84
CA VAL A 53 -9.39 21.73 1.67
C VAL A 53 -9.57 21.04 0.31
N THR A 54 -9.01 21.58 -0.77
CA THR A 54 -9.07 20.92 -2.08
C THR A 54 -8.39 19.55 -2.06
N GLY A 55 -7.26 19.42 -1.38
CA GLY A 55 -6.58 18.12 -1.19
C GLY A 55 -7.41 17.13 -0.38
N VAL A 56 -8.11 17.59 0.67
CA VAL A 56 -9.04 16.74 1.44
C VAL A 56 -10.19 16.26 0.57
N ILE A 57 -10.81 17.13 -0.23
CA ILE A 57 -11.89 16.75 -1.15
C ILE A 57 -11.38 15.73 -2.17
N LEU A 58 -10.20 15.93 -2.74
CA LEU A 58 -9.56 14.98 -3.66
C LEU A 58 -9.40 13.59 -3.02
N ASN A 59 -8.90 13.54 -1.79
CA ASN A 59 -8.77 12.27 -1.06
C ASN A 59 -10.12 11.61 -0.76
N ILE A 60 -11.16 12.37 -0.41
CA ILE A 60 -12.50 11.83 -0.20
C ILE A 60 -13.04 11.20 -1.49
N LEU A 61 -12.87 11.84 -2.65
CA LEU A 61 -13.29 11.30 -3.93
C LEU A 61 -12.53 10.02 -4.29
N GLY A 62 -11.21 9.99 -4.12
CA GLY A 62 -10.39 8.78 -4.34
C GLY A 62 -10.78 7.63 -3.40
N LEU A 63 -11.07 7.92 -2.13
CA LEU A 63 -11.58 6.93 -1.19
C LEU A 63 -12.98 6.43 -1.59
N SER A 64 -13.84 7.30 -2.10
CA SER A 64 -15.16 6.90 -2.58
C SER A 64 -15.07 5.95 -3.78
N LEU A 65 -14.13 6.20 -4.70
CA LEU A 65 -13.83 5.30 -5.82
C LEU A 65 -13.34 3.92 -5.32
N LEU A 66 -12.44 3.91 -4.35
CA LEU A 66 -11.94 2.67 -3.75
C LEU A 66 -13.08 1.86 -3.13
N VAL A 67 -13.90 2.49 -2.28
CA VAL A 67 -15.03 1.86 -1.58
C VAL A 67 -16.06 1.32 -2.58
N ALA A 68 -16.34 2.08 -3.63
CA ALA A 68 -17.27 1.68 -4.68
C ALA A 68 -16.79 0.44 -5.44
N LEU A 69 -15.50 0.41 -5.85
CA LEU A 69 -14.93 -0.72 -6.59
C LEU A 69 -14.69 -1.97 -5.75
N ASP A 70 -14.54 -1.81 -4.44
CA ASP A 70 -14.39 -2.95 -3.54
C ASP A 70 -15.68 -3.79 -3.42
N GLY A 71 -16.84 -3.21 -3.73
CA GLY A 71 -18.11 -3.95 -3.80
C GLY A 71 -18.07 -5.10 -4.81
N PRO A 72 -17.92 -4.83 -6.12
CA PRO A 72 -17.75 -5.87 -7.13
C PRO A 72 -16.55 -6.79 -6.88
N ALA A 73 -15.44 -6.25 -6.36
CA ALA A 73 -14.25 -7.02 -6.08
C ALA A 73 -14.46 -8.09 -4.99
N THR A 74 -15.19 -7.76 -3.93
CA THR A 74 -15.54 -8.71 -2.86
C THR A 74 -16.73 -9.59 -3.24
N PHE A 75 -17.69 -9.07 -4.03
CA PHE A 75 -18.76 -9.88 -4.60
C PHE A 75 -18.22 -11.08 -5.40
N MET A 76 -17.14 -10.90 -6.16
CA MET A 76 -16.51 -12.02 -6.86
C MET A 76 -15.97 -13.09 -5.91
N GLN A 77 -15.66 -12.74 -4.67
CA GLN A 77 -15.06 -13.63 -3.67
C GLN A 77 -16.08 -14.19 -2.69
N THR A 78 -17.01 -13.35 -2.23
CA THR A 78 -18.04 -13.67 -1.25
C THR A 78 -19.43 -13.20 -1.71
N PRO A 79 -19.97 -13.75 -2.83
CA PRO A 79 -21.30 -13.35 -3.30
C PRO A 79 -22.37 -13.64 -2.23
N PRO A 80 -23.38 -12.76 -2.05
CA PRO A 80 -24.44 -12.98 -1.08
C PRO A 80 -25.17 -14.30 -1.29
N LYS A 81 -25.63 -14.94 -0.22
CA LYS A 81 -26.44 -16.15 -0.29
C LYS A 81 -27.93 -15.80 -0.17
N PRO A 82 -28.84 -16.55 -0.82
CA PRO A 82 -28.62 -17.75 -1.64
C PRO A 82 -28.12 -17.41 -3.07
N LEU A 83 -27.19 -18.24 -3.59
CA LEU A 83 -26.48 -17.97 -4.85
C LEU A 83 -27.37 -18.03 -6.11
N ASN A 84 -28.47 -18.76 -6.07
CA ASN A 84 -29.44 -18.88 -7.17
C ASN A 84 -30.34 -17.66 -7.35
N GLU A 85 -30.36 -16.75 -6.36
CA GLU A 85 -31.22 -15.56 -6.38
C GLU A 85 -30.44 -14.25 -6.62
N LEU A 86 -29.14 -14.34 -6.91
CA LEU A 86 -28.26 -13.18 -7.03
C LEU A 86 -28.75 -12.11 -8.02
N MET A 87 -29.43 -12.51 -9.11
CA MET A 87 -29.94 -11.54 -10.07
C MET A 87 -31.22 -10.84 -9.58
N ASN A 88 -31.92 -11.43 -8.61
CA ASN A 88 -33.15 -10.88 -8.04
C ASN A 88 -32.92 -9.90 -6.88
N ILE A 89 -31.73 -9.93 -6.27
CA ILE A 89 -31.39 -8.99 -5.18
C ILE A 89 -30.88 -7.66 -5.73
N GLY A 90 -31.15 -6.58 -5.00
CA GLY A 90 -30.71 -5.24 -5.37
C GLY A 90 -29.19 -5.09 -5.44
N GLU A 91 -28.74 -4.17 -6.30
CA GLU A 91 -27.30 -3.88 -6.50
C GLU A 91 -26.58 -3.57 -5.18
N TRP A 92 -27.20 -2.76 -4.30
CA TRP A 92 -26.63 -2.40 -3.02
C TRP A 92 -26.38 -3.61 -2.11
N ALA A 93 -27.26 -4.57 -2.10
CA ALA A 93 -27.10 -5.80 -1.32
C ALA A 93 -25.95 -6.68 -1.83
N LYS A 94 -25.65 -6.60 -3.14
CA LYS A 94 -24.48 -7.25 -3.75
C LYS A 94 -23.19 -6.53 -3.37
N ILE A 95 -23.20 -5.18 -3.34
CA ILE A 95 -22.05 -4.35 -2.91
C ILE A 95 -21.72 -4.62 -1.43
N ALA A 96 -22.75 -4.54 -0.57
CA ALA A 96 -22.59 -4.69 0.87
C ALA A 96 -22.48 -6.17 1.32
N ASN A 97 -21.71 -6.99 0.59
CA ASN A 97 -21.44 -8.37 0.96
C ASN A 97 -20.50 -8.45 2.19
N SER A 98 -20.38 -9.66 2.79
CA SER A 98 -19.67 -9.86 4.07
C SER A 98 -18.22 -9.37 4.08
N ALA A 99 -17.49 -9.53 2.98
CA ALA A 99 -16.09 -9.16 2.88
C ALA A 99 -15.86 -7.68 2.48
N TRP A 100 -16.91 -6.93 2.11
CA TRP A 100 -16.79 -5.57 1.58
C TRP A 100 -16.18 -4.59 2.58
N MET A 101 -16.74 -4.47 3.78
CA MET A 101 -16.21 -3.56 4.80
C MET A 101 -14.82 -3.99 5.30
N PRO A 102 -14.55 -5.27 5.60
CA PRO A 102 -13.21 -5.74 5.96
C PRO A 102 -12.16 -5.41 4.91
N LEU A 103 -12.46 -5.59 3.61
CA LEU A 103 -11.54 -5.20 2.54
C LEU A 103 -11.32 -3.68 2.50
N ASN A 104 -12.39 -2.89 2.61
CA ASN A 104 -12.28 -1.43 2.64
C ASN A 104 -11.37 -0.94 3.77
N TYR A 105 -11.52 -1.44 4.99
CA TYR A 105 -10.64 -1.09 6.10
C TYR A 105 -9.18 -1.47 5.82
N HIS A 106 -8.96 -2.69 5.33
CA HIS A 106 -7.62 -3.14 4.98
C HIS A 106 -6.97 -2.27 3.90
N ARG A 107 -7.71 -1.94 2.83
CA ARG A 107 -7.21 -1.10 1.73
C ARG A 107 -7.04 0.35 2.12
N LEU A 108 -7.92 0.91 2.95
CA LEU A 108 -7.79 2.27 3.45
C LEU A 108 -6.48 2.46 4.23
N VAL A 109 -6.20 1.54 5.15
CA VAL A 109 -4.95 1.54 5.92
C VAL A 109 -3.75 1.27 5.01
N GLY A 110 -3.86 0.33 4.05
CA GLY A 110 -2.83 0.06 3.06
C GLY A 110 -2.49 1.28 2.20
N ASN A 111 -3.50 2.00 1.71
CA ASN A 111 -3.29 3.22 0.92
C ASN A 111 -2.61 4.33 1.73
N GLY A 112 -2.96 4.46 3.02
CA GLY A 112 -2.27 5.40 3.90
C GLY A 112 -0.80 5.05 4.13
N THR A 113 -0.49 3.76 4.27
CA THR A 113 0.89 3.24 4.35
C THR A 113 1.65 3.54 3.07
N PHE A 114 1.04 3.21 1.92
CA PHE A 114 1.60 3.49 0.60
C PHE A 114 1.89 4.98 0.40
N GLY A 115 0.95 5.86 0.74
CA GLY A 115 1.15 7.31 0.66
C GLY A 115 2.34 7.78 1.48
N GLY A 116 2.48 7.29 2.72
CA GLY A 116 3.63 7.59 3.57
C GLY A 116 4.97 7.17 2.94
N TYR A 117 5.03 5.96 2.40
CA TYR A 117 6.27 5.47 1.77
C TYR A 117 6.56 6.10 0.41
N MET A 118 5.54 6.53 -0.35
CA MET A 118 5.78 7.32 -1.56
C MET A 118 6.39 8.69 -1.23
N VAL A 119 5.96 9.35 -0.16
CA VAL A 119 6.61 10.56 0.36
C VAL A 119 8.06 10.28 0.75
N CYS A 120 8.35 9.10 1.35
CA CYS A 120 9.72 8.67 1.65
C CYS A 120 10.58 8.56 0.38
N VAL A 121 10.07 7.92 -0.67
CA VAL A 121 10.80 7.75 -1.95
C VAL A 121 11.15 9.11 -2.55
N ILE A 122 10.17 10.00 -2.61
CA ILE A 122 10.36 11.36 -3.13
C ILE A 122 11.42 12.11 -2.30
N GLY A 123 11.27 12.09 -0.97
CA GLY A 123 12.22 12.73 -0.06
C GLY A 123 13.63 12.17 -0.19
N ALA A 124 13.77 10.84 -0.22
CA ALA A 124 15.06 10.17 -0.35
C ALA A 124 15.73 10.42 -1.71
N TYR A 125 14.95 10.34 -2.80
CA TYR A 125 15.46 10.61 -4.14
C TYR A 125 15.95 12.06 -4.26
N MET A 126 15.15 13.03 -3.85
CA MET A 126 15.50 14.45 -3.89
C MET A 126 16.67 14.77 -2.96
N TYR A 127 16.77 14.10 -1.80
CA TYR A 127 17.94 14.21 -0.92
C TYR A 127 19.24 13.80 -1.61
N LEU A 128 19.21 12.66 -2.32
CA LEU A 128 20.39 12.16 -3.03
C LEU A 128 20.76 13.02 -4.24
N TRP A 129 19.77 13.69 -4.84
CA TRP A 129 19.97 14.54 -6.02
C TRP A 129 20.40 15.97 -5.68
N SER A 130 20.14 16.43 -4.45
CA SER A 130 20.39 17.82 -4.06
C SER A 130 21.84 18.05 -3.66
N ASP A 131 22.45 19.11 -4.22
CA ASP A 131 23.80 19.56 -3.85
C ASP A 131 23.77 20.60 -2.71
N LYS A 132 22.69 21.37 -2.60
CA LYS A 132 22.56 22.43 -1.60
C LYS A 132 22.21 21.83 -0.24
N LYS A 133 22.84 22.38 0.79
CA LYS A 133 22.67 21.93 2.18
C LYS A 133 21.23 22.11 2.65
N GLU A 134 20.60 23.25 2.36
CA GLU A 134 19.24 23.58 2.76
C GLU A 134 18.22 22.61 2.14
N ASP A 135 18.40 22.28 0.86
CA ASP A 135 17.54 21.31 0.15
C ASP A 135 17.70 19.91 0.73
N ARG A 136 18.93 19.50 1.05
CA ARG A 136 19.19 18.19 1.71
C ARG A 136 18.57 18.11 3.11
N GLU A 137 18.65 19.17 3.89
CA GLU A 137 18.00 19.24 5.22
C GLU A 137 16.47 19.10 5.08
N TYR A 138 15.88 19.80 4.11
CA TYR A 138 14.45 19.74 3.84
C TYR A 138 13.99 18.36 3.36
N TYR A 139 14.66 17.77 2.37
CA TYR A 139 14.27 16.47 1.83
C TYR A 139 14.54 15.31 2.80
N ASP A 140 15.55 15.43 3.65
CA ASP A 140 15.76 14.51 4.75
C ASP A 140 14.61 14.57 5.78
N TRP A 141 14.10 15.77 6.07
CA TRP A 141 12.91 15.95 6.90
C TRP A 141 11.66 15.36 6.22
N VAL A 142 11.49 15.54 4.90
CA VAL A 142 10.39 14.91 4.14
C VAL A 142 10.43 13.38 4.25
N GLY A 143 11.60 12.77 4.04
CA GLY A 143 11.78 11.31 4.21
C GLY A 143 11.48 10.85 5.63
N TYR A 144 11.91 11.61 6.64
CA TYR A 144 11.61 11.36 8.04
C TYR A 144 10.10 11.34 8.33
N ILE A 145 9.39 12.38 7.91
CA ILE A 145 7.93 12.51 8.13
C ILE A 145 7.19 11.40 7.37
N GLY A 146 7.57 11.13 6.12
CA GLY A 146 6.97 10.06 5.34
C GLY A 146 7.07 8.71 6.03
N ASN A 147 8.27 8.35 6.54
CA ASN A 147 8.46 7.10 7.27
C ASN A 147 7.66 7.08 8.59
N LEU A 148 7.61 8.19 9.31
CA LEU A 148 6.85 8.27 10.57
C LEU A 148 5.36 7.99 10.31
N ILE A 149 4.78 8.58 9.29
CA ILE A 149 3.39 8.36 8.87
C ILE A 149 3.20 6.92 8.36
N GLY A 150 4.07 6.47 7.45
CA GLY A 150 3.99 5.13 6.87
C GLY A 150 4.03 4.04 7.92
N VAL A 151 4.95 4.10 8.86
CA VAL A 151 5.07 3.12 9.97
C VAL A 151 3.84 3.18 10.88
N ALA A 152 3.39 4.37 11.28
CA ALA A 152 2.22 4.51 12.17
C ALA A 152 0.96 3.85 11.57
N ILE A 153 0.74 4.05 10.27
CA ILE A 153 -0.41 3.49 9.57
C ILE A 153 -0.21 2.00 9.24
N MET A 154 1.03 1.55 9.01
CA MET A 154 1.34 0.13 8.77
C MET A 154 1.08 -0.75 9.99
N LEU A 155 1.21 -0.24 11.21
CA LEU A 155 1.06 -1.03 12.43
C LEU A 155 -0.27 -1.79 12.55
N PRO A 156 -1.45 -1.20 12.30
CA PRO A 156 -2.73 -1.90 12.34
C PRO A 156 -2.99 -2.79 11.11
N LEU A 157 -2.21 -2.68 10.03
CA LEU A 157 -2.48 -3.33 8.75
C LEU A 157 -2.55 -4.87 8.84
N PRO A 158 -1.67 -5.58 9.58
CA PRO A 158 -1.80 -7.03 9.75
C PRO A 158 -3.10 -7.45 10.44
N ALA A 159 -3.58 -6.68 11.41
CA ALA A 159 -4.86 -6.95 12.07
C ALA A 159 -6.05 -6.76 11.11
N MET A 160 -6.02 -5.73 10.27
CA MET A 160 -7.05 -5.52 9.24
C MET A 160 -7.03 -6.63 8.18
N GLY A 161 -5.85 -7.08 7.78
CA GLY A 161 -5.67 -8.23 6.89
C GLY A 161 -6.22 -9.53 7.50
N TYR A 162 -5.98 -9.75 8.79
CA TYR A 162 -6.55 -10.87 9.53
C TYR A 162 -8.08 -10.84 9.52
N ILE A 163 -8.70 -9.71 9.81
CA ILE A 163 -10.17 -9.55 9.81
C ILE A 163 -10.72 -9.90 8.41
N PHE A 164 -10.08 -9.42 7.35
CA PHE A 164 -10.50 -9.70 5.98
C PHE A 164 -10.43 -11.19 5.64
N VAL A 165 -9.33 -11.88 5.93
CA VAL A 165 -9.18 -13.31 5.65
C VAL A 165 -10.12 -14.16 6.53
N ARG A 166 -10.37 -13.73 7.77
CA ARG A 166 -11.34 -14.36 8.67
C ARG A 166 -12.76 -14.33 8.07
N GLU A 167 -13.19 -13.20 7.51
CA GLU A 167 -14.51 -13.11 6.87
C GLU A 167 -14.64 -14.05 5.65
N ILE A 168 -13.57 -14.18 4.86
CA ILE A 168 -13.54 -15.15 3.76
C ILE A 168 -13.68 -16.59 4.29
N TYR A 169 -12.97 -16.92 5.36
CA TYR A 169 -13.04 -18.23 6.01
C TYR A 169 -14.44 -18.51 6.60
N GLN A 170 -15.06 -17.53 7.24
CA GLN A 170 -16.42 -17.65 7.78
C GLN A 170 -17.48 -17.76 6.69
N TYR A 171 -17.27 -17.09 5.54
CA TYR A 171 -18.18 -17.23 4.40
C TYR A 171 -18.19 -18.65 3.84
N ASP A 172 -17.00 -19.23 3.60
CA ASP A 172 -16.82 -20.62 3.19
C ASP A 172 -15.41 -21.09 3.60
N ALA A 173 -15.35 -22.06 4.51
CA ALA A 173 -14.09 -22.60 5.01
C ALA A 173 -13.22 -23.19 3.89
N THR A 174 -13.82 -23.67 2.80
CA THR A 174 -13.09 -24.21 1.64
C THR A 174 -12.20 -23.18 1.00
N ILE A 175 -12.74 -21.96 0.72
CA ILE A 175 -11.97 -20.87 0.10
C ILE A 175 -10.92 -20.32 1.08
N GLY A 176 -11.26 -20.22 2.36
CA GLY A 176 -10.31 -19.77 3.39
C GLY A 176 -9.14 -20.75 3.58
N MET A 177 -9.41 -22.05 3.60
CA MET A 177 -8.39 -23.09 3.67
C MET A 177 -7.56 -23.18 2.39
N TYR A 178 -8.16 -22.95 1.22
CA TYR A 178 -7.47 -22.98 -0.06
C TYR A 178 -6.34 -21.92 -0.13
N ILE A 179 -6.59 -20.70 0.34
CA ILE A 179 -5.57 -19.64 0.40
C ILE A 179 -4.34 -20.09 1.21
N MET A 180 -4.55 -20.92 2.21
CA MET A 180 -3.50 -21.44 3.10
C MET A 180 -2.99 -22.84 2.69
N SER A 181 -3.52 -23.40 1.58
CA SER A 181 -3.15 -24.73 1.09
C SER A 181 -1.74 -24.76 0.51
N ASP A 182 -1.20 -25.95 0.35
CA ASP A 182 0.12 -26.16 -0.28
C ASP A 182 0.22 -25.57 -1.68
N ARG A 183 -0.86 -25.56 -2.45
CA ARG A 183 -0.89 -25.02 -3.81
C ARG A 183 -0.67 -23.52 -3.84
N GLU A 184 -1.28 -22.79 -2.89
CA GLU A 184 -1.19 -21.33 -2.80
C GLU A 184 -0.14 -20.87 -1.77
N SER A 185 0.50 -21.79 -1.05
CA SER A 185 1.45 -21.46 0.02
C SER A 185 2.63 -20.64 -0.45
N MET A 186 3.10 -20.82 -1.69
CA MET A 186 4.20 -20.03 -2.24
C MET A 186 3.83 -18.55 -2.34
N PHE A 187 2.60 -18.22 -2.75
CA PHE A 187 2.13 -16.84 -2.82
C PHE A 187 2.07 -16.20 -1.44
N MET A 188 1.60 -16.95 -0.44
CA MET A 188 1.58 -16.49 0.96
C MET A 188 2.99 -16.36 1.56
N LEU A 189 3.96 -17.18 1.13
CA LEU A 189 5.35 -17.04 1.54
C LEU A 189 5.99 -15.78 0.97
N VAL A 190 5.77 -15.47 -0.30
CA VAL A 190 6.24 -14.21 -0.91
C VAL A 190 5.60 -13.00 -0.23
N GLN A 191 4.31 -13.07 0.09
CA GLN A 191 3.66 -12.02 0.90
C GLN A 191 4.33 -11.88 2.27
N GLY A 192 4.58 -12.99 2.94
CA GLY A 192 5.28 -13.01 4.23
C GLY A 192 6.68 -12.39 4.15
N LEU A 193 7.42 -12.69 3.08
CA LEU A 193 8.73 -12.08 2.81
C LEU A 193 8.61 -10.57 2.63
N LEU A 194 7.67 -10.11 1.81
CA LEU A 194 7.47 -8.68 1.53
C LEU A 194 7.02 -7.92 2.78
N VAL A 195 6.06 -8.46 3.54
CA VAL A 195 5.63 -7.87 4.82
C VAL A 195 6.78 -7.82 5.83
N GLY A 196 7.51 -8.93 6.02
CA GLY A 196 8.69 -8.97 6.89
C GLY A 196 9.76 -7.96 6.46
N THR A 197 9.94 -7.77 5.15
CA THR A 197 10.84 -6.77 4.56
C THR A 197 10.39 -5.35 4.89
N MET A 198 9.10 -5.04 4.79
CA MET A 198 8.54 -3.72 5.13
C MET A 198 8.81 -3.37 6.60
N PHE A 199 8.51 -4.28 7.52
CA PHE A 199 8.78 -4.09 8.95
C PHE A 199 10.28 -3.96 9.22
N SER A 200 11.11 -4.82 8.64
CA SER A 200 12.56 -4.80 8.83
C SER A 200 13.19 -3.51 8.29
N ALA A 201 12.86 -3.11 7.06
CA ALA A 201 13.40 -1.90 6.44
C ALA A 201 12.99 -0.62 7.19
N SER A 202 11.72 -0.54 7.63
CA SER A 202 11.24 0.58 8.44
C SER A 202 12.02 0.71 9.76
N ASN A 203 12.30 -0.40 10.43
CA ASN A 203 13.07 -0.41 11.66
C ASN A 203 14.55 -0.10 11.42
N ILE A 204 15.13 -0.56 10.30
CA ILE A 204 16.51 -0.19 9.90
C ILE A 204 16.59 1.32 9.71
N TYR A 205 15.62 1.91 8.99
CA TYR A 205 15.60 3.37 8.80
C TYR A 205 15.50 4.12 10.14
N MET A 206 14.57 3.74 11.01
CA MET A 206 14.43 4.38 12.33
C MET A 206 15.73 4.28 13.14
N TRP A 207 16.39 3.14 13.13
CA TRP A 207 17.67 2.95 13.83
C TRP A 207 18.79 3.79 13.23
N VAL A 208 18.95 3.79 11.91
CA VAL A 208 19.97 4.60 11.21
C VAL A 208 19.72 6.09 11.43
N SER A 209 18.47 6.50 11.37
CA SER A 209 18.03 7.88 11.56
C SER A 209 18.21 8.35 13.01
N MET A 210 18.05 7.46 14.00
CA MET A 210 18.20 7.80 15.42
C MET A 210 19.62 8.22 15.77
N LYS A 211 20.64 7.74 15.05
CA LYS A 211 22.06 8.08 15.29
C LYS A 211 22.41 9.56 15.12
N ARG A 212 21.55 10.35 14.48
CA ARG A 212 21.69 11.81 14.29
C ARG A 212 20.87 12.65 15.27
N ILE A 213 20.23 12.01 16.28
CA ILE A 213 19.41 12.67 17.28
C ILE A 213 20.20 12.76 18.59
N GLU A 214 20.27 13.96 19.15
CA GLU A 214 20.96 14.18 20.43
C GLU A 214 20.32 13.34 21.55
N ASN A 215 21.13 12.74 22.41
CA ASN A 215 20.73 11.92 23.56
C ASN A 215 19.89 10.66 23.21
N ALA A 216 19.87 10.23 21.93
CA ALA A 216 19.15 9.04 21.51
C ALA A 216 19.89 7.74 21.83
N GLU A 217 21.16 7.79 22.19
CA GLU A 217 22.04 6.62 22.45
C GLU A 217 21.46 5.67 23.51
N ARG A 218 20.75 6.21 24.49
CA ARG A 218 20.07 5.45 25.54
C ARG A 218 19.11 4.39 25.02
N PHE A 219 18.55 4.58 23.81
CA PHE A 219 17.60 3.66 23.19
C PHE A 219 18.29 2.60 22.31
N PHE A 220 19.57 2.76 21.95
CA PHE A 220 20.26 1.87 21.01
C PHE A 220 20.30 0.40 21.44
N PRO A 221 20.55 0.04 22.72
CA PRO A 221 20.54 -1.36 23.13
C PRO A 221 19.17 -2.01 22.93
N ALA A 222 18.09 -1.32 23.33
CA ALA A 222 16.72 -1.82 23.19
C ALA A 222 16.34 -1.97 21.71
N MET A 223 16.67 -0.99 20.86
CA MET A 223 16.38 -1.07 19.43
C MET A 223 17.18 -2.17 18.72
N LYS A 224 18.44 -2.40 19.10
CA LYS A 224 19.22 -3.51 18.55
C LYS A 224 18.60 -4.86 18.91
N PHE A 225 18.20 -5.03 20.17
CA PHE A 225 17.50 -6.24 20.59
C PHE A 225 16.17 -6.41 19.85
N GLY A 226 15.38 -5.35 19.76
CA GLY A 226 14.14 -5.34 18.98
C GLY A 226 14.36 -5.71 17.51
N PHE A 227 15.43 -5.21 16.91
CA PHE A 227 15.77 -5.55 15.52
C PHE A 227 16.08 -7.03 15.32
N VAL A 228 16.81 -7.66 16.26
CA VAL A 228 17.05 -9.11 16.24
C VAL A 228 15.72 -9.88 16.31
N LEU A 229 14.82 -9.46 17.20
CA LEU A 229 13.49 -10.08 17.30
C LEU A 229 12.67 -9.92 16.00
N ILE A 230 12.74 -8.76 15.34
CA ILE A 230 12.09 -8.51 14.06
C ILE A 230 12.61 -9.45 12.97
N ILE A 231 13.93 -9.64 12.87
CA ILE A 231 14.52 -10.56 11.90
C ILE A 231 14.09 -12.00 12.17
N ILE A 232 14.10 -12.45 13.43
CA ILE A 232 13.64 -13.79 13.81
C ILE A 232 12.16 -13.95 13.43
N ALA A 233 11.31 -13.00 13.79
CA ALA A 233 9.89 -13.04 13.50
C ALA A 233 9.59 -13.00 11.99
N ALA A 234 10.31 -12.17 11.22
CA ALA A 234 10.20 -12.13 9.77
C ALA A 234 10.62 -13.46 9.13
N THR A 235 11.69 -14.08 9.64
CA THR A 235 12.15 -15.40 9.19
C THR A 235 11.10 -16.48 9.46
N ILE A 236 10.50 -16.48 10.65
CA ILE A 236 9.41 -17.41 10.99
C ILE A 236 8.21 -17.19 10.05
N TRP A 237 7.84 -15.95 9.80
CA TRP A 237 6.73 -15.64 8.91
C TRP A 237 6.99 -16.11 7.48
N PHE A 238 8.20 -15.91 6.97
CA PHE A 238 8.62 -16.34 5.64
C PHE A 238 8.80 -17.88 5.53
N THR A 239 9.02 -18.60 6.64
CA THR A 239 9.27 -20.05 6.61
C THR A 239 8.01 -20.82 6.21
N PRO A 240 8.11 -21.85 5.34
CA PRO A 240 6.97 -22.70 4.97
C PRO A 240 6.29 -23.35 6.17
N ARG A 241 4.96 -23.42 6.15
CA ARG A 241 4.19 -24.02 7.24
C ARG A 241 4.61 -25.47 7.54
N ARG A 242 4.92 -26.26 6.52
CA ARG A 242 5.36 -27.66 6.67
C ARG A 242 6.59 -27.79 7.56
N PHE A 243 7.48 -26.83 7.54
CA PHE A 243 8.66 -26.84 8.40
C PHE A 243 8.28 -26.86 9.89
N PHE A 244 7.27 -26.11 10.30
CA PHE A 244 6.80 -26.08 11.68
C PHE A 244 5.89 -27.26 12.00
N ALA A 245 5.13 -27.78 11.04
CA ALA A 245 4.28 -28.97 11.23
C ALA A 245 5.10 -30.22 11.57
N THR A 246 6.34 -30.32 11.07
CA THR A 246 7.26 -31.42 11.45
C THR A 246 7.85 -31.28 12.84
N MET A 247 7.82 -30.07 13.42
CA MET A 247 8.38 -29.76 14.75
C MET A 247 7.32 -29.71 15.86
N MET A 248 6.06 -29.57 15.48
CA MET A 248 4.93 -29.52 16.42
C MET A 248 3.95 -30.63 16.10
N PRO A 249 3.38 -31.31 17.12
CA PRO A 249 2.28 -32.26 16.88
C PRO A 249 1.16 -31.52 16.14
N GLU A 250 0.51 -32.23 15.19
CA GLU A 250 -0.58 -31.67 14.39
C GLU A 250 -1.63 -31.02 15.30
N PRO A 251 -2.05 -29.77 15.04
CA PRO A 251 -3.14 -29.18 15.77
C PRO A 251 -4.42 -29.97 15.48
N GLY A 252 -4.93 -30.66 16.43
CA GLY A 252 -6.19 -31.40 16.30
C GLY A 252 -6.21 -32.72 17.05
N MET A 253 -5.05 -33.22 17.51
CA MET A 253 -5.12 -34.49 18.21
C MET A 253 -5.16 -34.40 19.73
N ASP A 254 -4.54 -33.43 20.41
CA ASP A 254 -4.58 -33.49 21.89
C ASP A 254 -4.42 -32.15 22.66
N SER A 255 -4.36 -31.04 22.02
CA SER A 255 -4.43 -29.75 22.70
C SER A 255 -5.41 -28.84 22.01
N ALA A 256 -6.67 -29.11 22.24
CA ALA A 256 -7.71 -28.13 22.02
C ALA A 256 -7.40 -26.92 22.91
N MET A 257 -6.54 -26.04 22.45
CA MET A 257 -6.64 -24.66 22.84
C MET A 257 -7.98 -24.21 22.26
N VAL A 258 -9.05 -24.40 23.07
CA VAL A 258 -10.41 -24.02 22.71
C VAL A 258 -10.41 -22.49 22.70
N LEU A 259 -9.99 -21.93 21.57
CA LEU A 259 -10.15 -20.52 21.35
C LEU A 259 -11.63 -20.24 21.10
N PRO A 260 -12.16 -19.10 21.59
CA PRO A 260 -13.48 -18.65 21.21
C PRO A 260 -13.65 -18.65 19.69
N ASP A 261 -14.84 -18.91 19.17
CA ASP A 261 -15.13 -19.07 17.73
C ASP A 261 -14.57 -17.91 16.88
N ASN A 262 -14.58 -16.69 17.42
CA ASN A 262 -14.04 -15.50 16.78
C ASN A 262 -12.50 -15.50 16.67
N LEU A 263 -11.80 -16.34 17.43
CA LEU A 263 -10.34 -16.48 17.42
C LEU A 263 -9.88 -17.85 16.92
N ALA A 264 -10.81 -18.77 16.62
CA ALA A 264 -10.50 -20.14 16.18
C ALA A 264 -9.59 -20.16 14.93
N PHE A 265 -9.73 -19.17 14.05
CA PHE A 265 -8.86 -19.02 12.87
C PHE A 265 -7.38 -18.83 13.23
N LEU A 266 -7.05 -18.23 14.39
CA LEU A 266 -5.66 -18.05 14.84
C LEU A 266 -4.99 -19.38 15.16
N ALA A 267 -5.75 -20.40 15.54
CA ALA A 267 -5.21 -21.74 15.84
C ALA A 267 -4.64 -22.44 14.61
N LEU A 268 -5.04 -22.06 13.39
CA LEU A 268 -4.57 -22.69 12.16
C LEU A 268 -3.10 -22.41 11.85
N MET A 269 -2.54 -21.29 12.35
CA MET A 269 -1.16 -20.89 12.07
C MET A 269 -0.53 -20.17 13.28
N VAL A 270 -0.50 -20.80 14.43
CA VAL A 270 -0.04 -20.18 15.71
C VAL A 270 1.35 -19.56 15.59
N SER A 271 2.32 -20.25 15.02
CA SER A 271 3.71 -19.74 14.87
C SER A 271 3.76 -18.46 14.02
N LYS A 272 3.04 -18.42 12.91
CA LYS A 272 3.00 -17.23 12.01
C LYS A 272 2.24 -16.08 12.65
N ASN A 273 1.15 -16.35 13.33
CA ASN A 273 0.38 -15.32 14.04
C ASN A 273 1.20 -14.71 15.19
N THR A 274 1.93 -15.56 15.94
CA THR A 274 2.86 -15.08 16.99
C THR A 274 3.99 -14.24 16.38
N ALA A 275 4.56 -14.65 15.27
CA ALA A 275 5.57 -13.87 14.56
C ALA A 275 5.02 -12.52 14.09
N ALA A 276 3.82 -12.48 13.51
CA ALA A 276 3.15 -11.24 13.11
C ALA A 276 2.92 -10.30 14.31
N PHE A 277 2.43 -10.84 15.42
CA PHE A 277 2.26 -10.09 16.66
C PHE A 277 3.58 -9.53 17.18
N CYS A 278 4.66 -10.33 17.15
CA CYS A 278 5.99 -9.89 17.51
C CYS A 278 6.48 -8.75 16.60
N LEU A 279 6.35 -8.88 15.28
CA LEU A 279 6.73 -7.82 14.32
C LEU A 279 6.03 -6.49 14.63
N VAL A 280 4.71 -6.53 14.82
CA VAL A 280 3.91 -5.33 15.12
C VAL A 280 4.31 -4.73 16.46
N THR A 281 4.37 -5.54 17.52
CA THR A 281 4.65 -5.06 18.89
C THR A 281 6.04 -4.46 19.00
N VAL A 282 7.06 -5.14 18.48
CA VAL A 282 8.44 -4.65 18.54
C VAL A 282 8.61 -3.40 17.68
N THR A 283 7.99 -3.35 16.51
CA THR A 283 8.02 -2.15 15.67
C THR A 283 7.32 -0.99 16.36
N PHE A 284 6.19 -1.22 17.02
CA PHE A 284 5.50 -0.20 17.81
C PHE A 284 6.36 0.35 18.95
N ILE A 285 7.06 -0.52 19.68
CA ILE A 285 8.00 -0.10 20.76
C ILE A 285 9.14 0.73 20.16
N ASN A 286 9.76 0.29 19.07
CA ASN A 286 10.81 1.03 18.39
C ASN A 286 10.30 2.39 17.85
N TYR A 287 9.09 2.43 17.34
CA TYR A 287 8.42 3.66 16.90
C TYR A 287 8.22 4.65 18.06
N ILE A 288 7.81 4.16 19.24
CA ILE A 288 7.70 4.98 20.46
C ILE A 288 9.07 5.53 20.84
N PHE A 289 10.11 4.70 20.91
CA PHE A 289 11.47 5.15 21.23
C PHE A 289 11.96 6.21 20.24
N TYR A 290 11.72 6.00 18.96
CA TYR A 290 12.08 6.96 17.93
C TYR A 290 11.32 8.28 18.08
N THR A 291 10.02 8.23 18.36
CA THR A 291 9.19 9.42 18.59
C THR A 291 9.62 10.17 19.86
N ILE A 292 9.94 9.48 20.93
CA ILE A 292 10.44 10.10 22.16
C ILE A 292 11.79 10.77 21.90
N ALA A 293 12.71 10.07 21.21
CA ALA A 293 14.01 10.63 20.87
C ALA A 293 13.90 11.91 20.05
N THR A 294 13.05 11.93 19.03
CA THR A 294 12.84 13.11 18.16
C THR A 294 12.17 14.28 18.88
N LYS A 295 11.39 14.01 19.93
CA LYS A 295 10.76 15.07 20.76
C LYS A 295 11.69 15.61 21.84
N THR A 296 12.61 14.79 22.35
CA THR A 296 13.48 15.15 23.47
C THR A 296 14.86 15.62 23.04
N GLY A 297 15.31 15.23 21.83
CA GLY A 297 16.61 15.59 21.27
C GLY A 297 16.48 16.42 20.00
N LYS A 298 17.53 17.18 19.68
CA LYS A 298 17.63 17.93 18.43
C LYS A 298 18.02 16.99 17.28
N VAL A 299 17.23 17.00 16.21
CA VAL A 299 17.50 16.20 15.02
C VAL A 299 18.43 16.98 14.08
N ALA A 300 19.57 16.39 13.74
CA ALA A 300 20.50 16.99 12.77
C ALA A 300 20.09 16.60 11.34
N TYR A 301 19.12 17.32 10.76
CA TYR A 301 18.70 17.09 9.39
C TYR A 301 19.85 17.32 8.40
N GLY A 302 19.83 16.59 7.29
CA GLY A 302 20.88 16.60 6.28
C GLY A 302 22.13 15.76 6.63
N LYS A 303 22.21 15.21 7.85
CA LYS A 303 23.32 14.39 8.35
C LYS A 303 22.96 12.91 8.50
N ILE A 304 21.94 12.44 7.79
CA ILE A 304 21.58 11.02 7.84
C ILE A 304 22.70 10.18 7.22
N ASN A 305 22.90 8.96 7.78
CA ASN A 305 23.82 7.99 7.18
C ASN A 305 23.40 7.70 5.74
N PRO A 306 24.35 7.58 4.78
CA PRO A 306 24.03 7.30 3.36
C PRO A 306 23.13 6.10 3.12
N LEU A 307 23.08 5.12 4.01
CA LEU A 307 22.18 3.98 3.95
C LEU A 307 20.69 4.41 4.08
N GLY A 308 20.39 5.46 4.84
CA GLY A 308 19.02 5.87 5.13
C GLY A 308 18.15 6.16 3.89
N PRO A 309 18.58 7.04 2.97
CA PRO A 309 17.84 7.31 1.75
C PRO A 309 17.62 6.07 0.87
N TYR A 310 18.61 5.19 0.74
CA TYR A 310 18.46 3.95 -0.02
C TYR A 310 17.47 2.99 0.62
N VAL A 311 17.42 2.90 1.94
CA VAL A 311 16.42 2.10 2.65
C VAL A 311 15.01 2.64 2.40
N LEU A 312 14.81 3.96 2.37
CA LEU A 312 13.51 4.56 2.08
C LEU A 312 13.05 4.28 0.63
N ILE A 313 13.96 4.37 -0.34
CA ILE A 313 13.68 4.03 -1.74
C ILE A 313 13.30 2.54 -1.85
N PHE A 314 14.09 1.67 -1.25
CA PHE A 314 13.83 0.24 -1.24
C PHE A 314 12.47 -0.09 -0.59
N LEU A 315 12.13 0.57 0.50
CA LEU A 315 10.87 0.40 1.23
C LEU A 315 9.67 0.74 0.34
N GLY A 316 9.73 1.85 -0.41
CA GLY A 316 8.67 2.21 -1.34
C GLY A 316 8.51 1.22 -2.49
N PHE A 317 9.59 0.70 -3.07
CA PHE A 317 9.51 -0.35 -4.09
C PHE A 317 8.95 -1.67 -3.54
N ALA A 318 9.35 -2.05 -2.32
CA ALA A 318 8.82 -3.24 -1.65
C ALA A 318 7.31 -3.10 -1.40
N ASP A 319 6.84 -1.91 -1.06
CA ASP A 319 5.42 -1.63 -0.85
C ASP A 319 4.61 -1.72 -2.16
N ILE A 320 5.09 -1.13 -3.26
CA ILE A 320 4.47 -1.28 -4.58
C ILE A 320 4.35 -2.76 -4.96
N TRP A 321 5.41 -3.52 -4.74
CA TRP A 321 5.40 -4.95 -5.04
C TRP A 321 4.42 -5.71 -4.15
N LEU A 322 4.40 -5.43 -2.86
CA LEU A 322 3.47 -6.04 -1.92
C LEU A 322 2.01 -5.78 -2.31
N MET A 323 1.65 -4.54 -2.64
CA MET A 323 0.29 -4.19 -3.06
C MET A 323 -0.13 -4.94 -4.32
N SER A 324 0.74 -5.02 -5.34
CA SER A 324 0.50 -5.77 -6.57
C SER A 324 0.34 -7.27 -6.29
N TRP A 325 1.18 -7.81 -5.41
CA TRP A 325 1.18 -9.22 -5.03
C TRP A 325 -0.09 -9.62 -4.28
N MET A 326 -0.58 -8.77 -3.39
CA MET A 326 -1.84 -9.00 -2.67
C MET A 326 -3.04 -9.04 -3.61
N GLY A 327 -3.03 -8.24 -4.69
CA GLY A 327 -4.03 -8.33 -5.75
C GLY A 327 -4.04 -9.69 -6.43
N THR A 328 -2.86 -10.26 -6.68
CA THR A 328 -2.69 -11.61 -7.25
C THR A 328 -3.26 -12.68 -6.30
N ILE A 329 -2.88 -12.64 -5.00
CA ILE A 329 -3.40 -13.58 -3.99
C ILE A 329 -4.93 -13.53 -3.93
N ARG A 330 -5.52 -12.33 -3.93
CA ARG A 330 -6.98 -12.17 -3.94
C ARG A 330 -7.62 -12.85 -5.16
N SER A 331 -7.02 -12.71 -6.33
CA SER A 331 -7.54 -13.33 -7.56
C SER A 331 -7.45 -14.85 -7.51
N LEU A 332 -6.33 -15.39 -7.03
CA LEU A 332 -6.10 -16.83 -6.89
C LEU A 332 -6.99 -17.46 -5.81
N SER A 333 -7.32 -16.73 -4.76
CA SER A 333 -8.13 -17.22 -3.64
C SER A 333 -9.52 -17.72 -4.07
N ARG A 334 -10.03 -17.27 -5.20
CA ARG A 334 -11.33 -17.72 -5.75
C ARG A 334 -11.29 -19.10 -6.41
N MET A 335 -10.15 -19.77 -6.38
CA MET A 335 -9.94 -21.08 -7.04
C MET A 335 -10.14 -20.95 -8.57
N ASN A 336 -11.00 -21.79 -9.15
CA ASN A 336 -11.32 -21.82 -10.58
C ASN A 336 -12.62 -21.03 -10.89
N TRP A 337 -12.86 -19.91 -10.17
CA TRP A 337 -14.09 -19.14 -10.31
C TRP A 337 -13.79 -17.66 -10.54
N HIS A 338 -14.47 -17.04 -11.49
CA HIS A 338 -14.54 -15.60 -11.60
C HIS A 338 -15.43 -14.99 -10.50
N ILE A 339 -16.59 -15.63 -10.27
CA ILE A 339 -17.45 -15.35 -9.11
C ILE A 339 -17.62 -16.68 -8.38
N TYR A 340 -17.18 -16.74 -7.15
CA TYR A 340 -17.09 -17.98 -6.38
C TYR A 340 -18.41 -18.74 -6.37
N LYS A 341 -18.39 -20.00 -6.85
CA LYS A 341 -19.55 -20.90 -7.00
C LYS A 341 -20.70 -20.39 -7.88
N VAL A 342 -20.53 -19.26 -8.59
CA VAL A 342 -21.54 -18.69 -9.48
C VAL A 342 -21.07 -18.74 -10.93
N PHE A 343 -19.90 -18.18 -11.19
CA PHE A 343 -19.34 -18.07 -12.54
C PHE A 343 -17.97 -18.73 -12.58
N LYS A 344 -17.90 -19.89 -13.25
CA LYS A 344 -16.67 -20.67 -13.33
C LYS A 344 -15.71 -20.09 -14.37
N ASP A 345 -14.40 -20.22 -14.13
CA ASP A 345 -13.38 -19.90 -15.11
C ASP A 345 -13.57 -20.73 -16.39
N VAL A 346 -13.36 -20.09 -17.53
CA VAL A 346 -13.36 -20.79 -18.82
C VAL A 346 -12.08 -21.59 -19.00
N THR A 347 -12.18 -22.69 -19.73
CA THR A 347 -11.01 -23.47 -20.12
C THR A 347 -10.12 -22.67 -21.11
N PRO A 348 -8.81 -22.96 -21.19
CA PRO A 348 -7.93 -22.28 -22.13
C PRO A 348 -8.44 -22.27 -23.57
N GLU A 349 -9.13 -23.35 -24.00
CA GLU A 349 -9.68 -23.48 -25.36
C GLU A 349 -10.84 -22.48 -25.64
N LYS A 350 -11.50 -21.99 -24.58
CA LYS A 350 -12.56 -20.99 -24.67
C LYS A 350 -12.08 -19.56 -24.46
N PHE A 351 -10.78 -19.37 -24.27
CA PHE A 351 -10.21 -18.05 -24.11
C PHE A 351 -10.27 -17.29 -25.45
N ALA A 352 -10.88 -16.12 -25.47
CA ALA A 352 -11.02 -15.31 -26.67
C ALA A 352 -9.71 -14.60 -27.03
N PRO A 353 -8.94 -15.04 -28.05
CA PRO A 353 -7.62 -14.51 -28.36
C PRO A 353 -7.64 -13.03 -28.78
N THR A 354 -8.72 -12.56 -29.42
CA THR A 354 -8.85 -11.17 -29.88
C THR A 354 -8.78 -10.15 -28.76
N LEU A 355 -9.41 -10.43 -27.60
CA LEU A 355 -9.31 -9.56 -26.41
C LEU A 355 -7.96 -9.65 -25.73
N ALA A 356 -7.32 -10.82 -25.75
CA ALA A 356 -5.96 -10.99 -25.24
C ALA A 356 -4.96 -10.18 -26.08
N GLU A 357 -5.10 -10.18 -27.38
CA GLU A 357 -4.30 -9.38 -28.31
C GLU A 357 -4.49 -7.89 -28.08
N SER A 358 -5.74 -7.43 -27.94
CA SER A 358 -6.06 -6.04 -27.58
C SER A 358 -5.44 -5.63 -26.23
N GLY A 359 -5.48 -6.51 -25.21
CA GLY A 359 -4.84 -6.30 -23.93
C GLY A 359 -3.32 -6.16 -24.06
N PHE A 360 -2.69 -6.95 -24.91
CA PHE A 360 -1.26 -6.81 -25.19
C PHE A 360 -0.94 -5.47 -25.85
N HIS A 361 -1.72 -5.04 -26.83
CA HIS A 361 -1.52 -3.74 -27.48
C HIS A 361 -1.71 -2.56 -26.51
N VAL A 362 -2.75 -2.58 -25.69
CA VAL A 362 -2.95 -1.55 -24.65
C VAL A 362 -1.78 -1.51 -23.68
N THR A 363 -1.33 -2.66 -23.20
CA THR A 363 -0.17 -2.76 -22.30
C THR A 363 1.09 -2.19 -22.96
N THR A 364 1.33 -2.51 -24.21
CA THR A 364 2.48 -2.00 -24.97
C THR A 364 2.42 -0.48 -25.13
N ILE A 365 1.24 0.07 -25.44
CA ILE A 365 1.04 1.53 -25.56
C ILE A 365 1.30 2.20 -24.21
N VAL A 366 0.77 1.69 -23.11
CA VAL A 366 0.96 2.24 -21.76
C VAL A 366 2.44 2.22 -21.38
N TRP A 367 3.15 1.11 -21.60
CA TRP A 367 4.59 1.01 -21.34
C TRP A 367 5.40 1.98 -22.20
N THR A 368 5.10 2.07 -23.48
CA THR A 368 5.76 3.02 -24.39
C THR A 368 5.57 4.45 -23.91
N PHE A 369 4.33 4.82 -23.55
CA PHE A 369 4.04 6.15 -22.99
C PHE A 369 4.83 6.40 -21.70
N PHE A 370 4.87 5.43 -20.79
CA PHE A 370 5.61 5.55 -19.53
C PHE A 370 7.11 5.76 -19.76
N VAL A 371 7.71 5.01 -20.67
CA VAL A 371 9.13 5.17 -21.05
C VAL A 371 9.38 6.54 -21.65
N LEU A 372 8.53 6.99 -22.58
CA LEU A 372 8.64 8.30 -23.21
C LEU A 372 8.52 9.44 -22.18
N MET A 373 7.55 9.36 -21.27
CA MET A 373 7.37 10.35 -20.21
C MET A 373 8.57 10.39 -19.26
N THR A 374 9.10 9.23 -18.90
CA THR A 374 10.32 9.13 -18.07
C THR A 374 11.51 9.76 -18.78
N ALA A 375 11.69 9.51 -20.09
CA ALA A 375 12.74 10.12 -20.89
C ALA A 375 12.60 11.64 -21.00
N ILE A 376 11.38 12.17 -21.21
CA ILE A 376 11.09 13.61 -21.27
C ILE A 376 11.41 14.28 -19.93
N ILE A 377 10.98 13.67 -18.83
CA ILE A 377 11.27 14.17 -17.48
C ILE A 377 12.79 14.19 -17.24
N TRP A 378 13.48 13.10 -17.58
CA TRP A 378 14.93 12.99 -17.43
C TRP A 378 15.68 14.05 -18.25
N ILE A 379 15.27 14.29 -19.51
CA ILE A 379 15.82 15.34 -20.37
C ILE A 379 15.55 16.71 -19.76
N GLY A 380 14.34 16.96 -19.28
CA GLY A 380 13.96 18.23 -18.65
C GLY A 380 14.77 18.54 -17.39
N ILE A 381 15.12 17.50 -16.62
CA ILE A 381 15.99 17.62 -15.44
C ILE A 381 17.43 17.86 -15.85
N LYS A 382 17.94 17.10 -16.82
CA LYS A 382 19.35 17.16 -17.23
C LYS A 382 19.69 18.45 -18.00
N TYR A 383 18.73 19.01 -18.74
CA TYR A 383 18.90 20.24 -19.51
C TYR A 383 17.90 21.33 -19.07
N PRO A 384 18.02 21.85 -17.85
CA PRO A 384 17.16 22.94 -17.41
C PRO A 384 17.35 24.13 -18.34
N LYS A 385 16.25 24.78 -18.76
CA LYS A 385 16.31 26.02 -19.55
C LYS A 385 17.25 26.98 -18.84
N THR A 386 18.31 27.38 -19.52
CA THR A 386 19.22 28.42 -19.04
C THR A 386 18.38 29.64 -18.65
N LYS A 387 18.37 29.98 -17.36
CA LYS A 387 17.73 31.23 -16.93
C LYS A 387 18.32 32.35 -17.80
N LYS A 388 17.48 33.02 -18.62
CA LYS A 388 17.86 34.28 -19.24
C LYS A 388 18.43 35.11 -18.11
N LYS A 389 19.73 35.51 -18.22
CA LYS A 389 20.30 36.54 -17.35
C LYS A 389 19.35 37.71 -17.45
N GLU A 390 18.67 38.04 -16.35
CA GLU A 390 18.00 39.32 -16.23
C GLU A 390 19.05 40.37 -16.56
N ALA A 391 18.78 41.15 -17.62
CA ALA A 391 19.64 42.29 -17.98
C ALA A 391 19.75 43.15 -16.72
N GLN A 392 20.97 43.34 -16.23
CA GLN A 392 21.24 44.30 -15.19
C GLN A 392 20.65 45.65 -15.65
N PRO A 393 19.88 46.36 -14.81
CA PRO A 393 19.42 47.67 -15.15
C PRO A 393 20.67 48.54 -15.47
N THR A 394 20.74 49.04 -16.66
CA THR A 394 21.75 50.01 -17.08
C THR A 394 21.78 51.14 -16.06
N ALA A 395 22.92 51.31 -15.40
CA ALA A 395 23.15 52.40 -14.48
C ALA A 395 22.82 53.74 -15.22
N VAL A 396 21.87 54.48 -14.68
CA VAL A 396 21.55 55.84 -15.13
C VAL A 396 22.79 56.68 -14.88
N PRO A 397 23.32 57.42 -15.89
CA PRO A 397 24.44 58.30 -15.67
C PRO A 397 24.02 59.44 -14.70
N GLN A 398 24.69 59.53 -13.57
CA GLN A 398 24.59 60.73 -12.72
C GLN A 398 25.07 61.97 -13.52
N MET A 399 24.13 62.86 -13.83
CA MET A 399 24.52 64.19 -14.30
C MET A 399 25.15 64.90 -13.14
N ALA A 400 26.38 65.36 -13.38
CA ALA A 400 27.12 66.26 -12.50
C ALA A 400 26.47 67.64 -12.51
N GLU A 401 26.14 68.17 -11.35
CA GLU A 401 26.12 69.59 -11.02
C GLU A 401 27.11 69.84 -9.88
#